data_696044dfaca417924b79f965d2b1ac33
#
_entry.id   696044dfaca417924b79f965d2b1ac33
#
_cell.length_a   1.000
_cell.length_b   1.000
_cell.length_c   1.000
_cell.angle_alpha   90.00
_cell.angle_beta   90.00
_cell.angle_gamma   90.00
#
_symmetry.space_group_name_H-M   'P 1'
#
loop_
_entity.id
_entity.type
_entity.pdbx_description
1 polymer ?
#
loop_
_entity_poly.entity_id
_entity_poly.type
_entity_poly.pdbx_seq_one_letter_code
_entity_poly.pdbx_strand_id
1 'polypeptide(L)'
;MPLPYQEILSARGAYLCVECGKCVALCPMAETALAFSRLVSPRGVVQQALRGTAAADMPGLASCLQCRSCSQTCPAGVDVAGLIADLRKLLPEPVQLCCPACGTPLLPADAEAYLSRAANAGFESELTYASLCPSCRRRAYVRNNR
;
A
#
# COMPACT_ATOMS: atom_id res chain seq x y z
N MET A 1 -15.34 -12.36 10.12
CA MET A 1 -14.41 -13.27 9.44
C MET A 1 -14.14 -12.72 8.04
N PRO A 2 -12.91 -12.68 7.55
CA PRO A 2 -12.67 -12.32 6.16
C PRO A 2 -13.34 -13.36 5.24
N LEU A 3 -13.92 -12.90 4.13
CA LEU A 3 -14.49 -13.79 3.12
C LEU A 3 -13.40 -14.72 2.56
N PRO A 4 -13.71 -15.98 2.26
CA PRO A 4 -12.80 -16.86 1.55
C PRO A 4 -12.34 -16.22 0.25
N TYR A 5 -11.10 -16.45 -0.14
CA TYR A 5 -10.46 -15.84 -1.31
C TYR A 5 -11.34 -15.91 -2.58
N GLN A 6 -11.94 -17.06 -2.87
CA GLN A 6 -12.80 -17.26 -4.02
C GLN A 6 -14.10 -16.42 -3.96
N GLU A 7 -14.65 -16.25 -2.79
CA GLU A 7 -15.83 -15.40 -2.59
C GLU A 7 -15.53 -13.93 -2.85
N ILE A 8 -14.34 -13.46 -2.45
CA ILE A 8 -13.89 -12.10 -2.77
C ILE A 8 -13.83 -11.89 -4.29
N LEU A 9 -13.25 -12.84 -5.04
CA LEU A 9 -13.16 -12.75 -6.49
C LEU A 9 -14.53 -12.67 -7.14
N SER A 10 -15.45 -13.53 -6.72
CA SER A 10 -16.82 -13.56 -7.23
C SER A 10 -17.61 -12.30 -6.87
N ALA A 11 -17.57 -11.89 -5.61
CA ALA A 11 -18.30 -10.72 -5.12
C ALA A 11 -17.85 -9.41 -5.80
N ARG A 12 -16.59 -9.32 -6.21
CA ARG A 12 -16.02 -8.15 -6.90
C ARG A 12 -16.02 -8.27 -8.42
N GLY A 13 -16.56 -9.34 -8.97
CA GLY A 13 -16.66 -9.57 -10.40
C GLY A 13 -15.32 -9.76 -11.10
N ALA A 14 -14.27 -10.24 -10.39
CA ALA A 14 -12.93 -10.38 -10.93
C ALA A 14 -12.88 -11.23 -12.20
N TYR A 15 -13.72 -12.27 -12.28
CA TYR A 15 -13.84 -13.17 -13.43
C TYR A 15 -14.39 -12.50 -14.71
N LEU A 16 -15.00 -11.33 -14.60
CA LEU A 16 -15.51 -10.57 -15.72
C LEU A 16 -14.43 -9.74 -16.43
N CYS A 17 -13.21 -9.76 -15.94
CA CYS A 17 -12.13 -8.94 -16.47
C CYS A 17 -11.76 -9.35 -17.89
N VAL A 18 -12.00 -8.45 -18.85
CA VAL A 18 -11.65 -8.61 -20.28
C VAL A 18 -10.27 -8.04 -20.64
N GLU A 19 -9.45 -7.72 -19.66
CA GLU A 19 -8.07 -7.24 -19.82
C GLU A 19 -7.90 -5.99 -20.69
N CYS A 20 -8.89 -5.14 -20.81
CA CYS A 20 -8.90 -3.98 -21.71
C CYS A 20 -7.87 -2.88 -21.37
N GLY A 21 -7.29 -2.89 -20.17
CA GLY A 21 -6.23 -1.94 -19.75
C GLY A 21 -6.69 -0.55 -19.32
N LYS A 22 -7.98 -0.18 -19.41
CA LYS A 22 -8.48 1.15 -19.02
C LYS A 22 -8.14 1.51 -17.57
N CYS A 23 -8.25 0.56 -16.65
CA CYS A 23 -7.90 0.75 -15.24
C CYS A 23 -6.41 1.06 -15.02
N VAL A 24 -5.53 0.61 -15.91
CA VAL A 24 -4.10 0.91 -15.85
C VAL A 24 -3.83 2.33 -16.35
N ALA A 25 -4.45 2.70 -17.49
CA ALA A 25 -4.25 4.01 -18.10
C ALA A 25 -4.73 5.17 -17.21
N LEU A 26 -5.71 4.94 -16.35
CA LEU A 26 -6.29 5.95 -15.45
C LEU A 26 -5.80 5.84 -14.00
N CYS A 27 -4.84 4.97 -13.73
CA CYS A 27 -4.29 4.80 -12.39
C CYS A 27 -3.29 5.93 -12.07
N PRO A 28 -3.56 6.80 -11.07
CA PRO A 28 -2.64 7.89 -10.73
C PRO A 28 -1.28 7.39 -10.23
N MET A 29 -1.20 6.13 -9.80
CA MET A 29 0.08 5.53 -9.40
C MET A 29 1.06 5.39 -10.57
N ALA A 30 0.59 5.40 -11.83
CA ALA A 30 1.47 5.38 -12.99
C ALA A 30 2.40 6.61 -13.06
N GLU A 31 1.94 7.76 -12.54
CA GLU A 31 2.69 9.00 -12.54
C GLU A 31 3.52 9.21 -11.26
N THR A 32 3.06 8.63 -10.15
CA THR A 32 3.64 8.90 -8.82
C THR A 32 4.57 7.79 -8.32
N ALA A 33 4.38 6.56 -8.76
CA ALA A 33 5.16 5.42 -8.27
C ALA A 33 6.41 5.19 -9.09
N LEU A 34 7.59 5.36 -8.47
CA LEU A 34 8.89 5.04 -9.09
C LEU A 34 9.01 3.60 -9.60
N ALA A 35 8.17 2.70 -9.11
CA ALA A 35 8.15 1.28 -9.44
C ALA A 35 6.81 0.80 -10.02
N PHE A 36 6.06 1.68 -10.70
CA PHE A 36 4.81 1.26 -11.34
C PHE A 36 5.12 0.25 -12.46
N SER A 37 4.62 -0.94 -12.29
CA SER A 37 4.85 -2.05 -13.21
C SER A 37 3.53 -2.76 -13.53
N ARG A 38 3.58 -3.68 -14.48
CA ARG A 38 2.43 -4.52 -14.81
C ARG A 38 1.89 -5.27 -13.59
N LEU A 39 2.75 -5.70 -12.66
CA LEU A 39 2.35 -6.43 -11.45
C LEU A 39 1.71 -5.53 -10.39
N VAL A 40 2.15 -4.27 -10.32
CA VAL A 40 1.64 -3.27 -9.36
C VAL A 40 0.33 -2.64 -9.84
N SER A 41 0.05 -2.69 -11.15
CA SER A 41 -1.13 -2.07 -11.75
C SER A 41 -2.45 -2.70 -11.28
N PRO A 42 -3.58 -1.97 -11.33
CA PRO A 42 -4.89 -2.52 -10.98
C PRO A 42 -5.23 -3.80 -11.74
N ARG A 43 -4.97 -3.83 -13.05
CA ARG A 43 -5.14 -5.03 -13.88
C ARG A 43 -4.22 -6.17 -13.43
N GLY A 44 -2.97 -5.83 -13.07
CA GLY A 44 -2.01 -6.81 -12.59
C GLY A 44 -2.47 -7.49 -11.30
N VAL A 45 -3.06 -6.73 -10.37
CA VAL A 45 -3.66 -7.29 -9.16
C VAL A 45 -4.81 -8.25 -9.50
N VAL A 46 -5.73 -7.86 -10.38
CA VAL A 46 -6.82 -8.75 -10.81
C VAL A 46 -6.28 -10.06 -11.38
N GLN A 47 -5.29 -9.99 -12.28
CA GLN A 47 -4.70 -11.18 -12.89
C GLN A 47 -3.95 -12.08 -11.91
N GLN A 48 -3.19 -11.51 -10.98
CA GLN A 48 -2.52 -12.27 -9.92
C GLN A 48 -3.56 -12.96 -9.02
N ALA A 49 -4.62 -12.24 -8.67
CA ALA A 49 -5.72 -12.79 -7.88
C ALA A 49 -6.40 -13.96 -8.59
N LEU A 50 -6.70 -13.84 -9.86
CA LEU A 50 -7.31 -14.92 -10.67
C LEU A 50 -6.40 -16.15 -10.82
N ARG A 51 -5.07 -15.97 -10.74
CA ARG A 51 -4.09 -17.07 -10.75
C ARG A 51 -3.90 -17.71 -9.37
N GLY A 52 -4.57 -17.21 -8.33
CA GLY A 52 -4.44 -17.73 -6.98
C GLY A 52 -3.16 -17.29 -6.26
N THR A 53 -2.52 -16.19 -6.71
CA THR A 53 -1.38 -15.61 -6.01
C THR A 53 -1.80 -15.21 -4.59
N ALA A 54 -1.00 -15.53 -3.59
CA ALA A 54 -1.30 -15.12 -2.22
C ALA A 54 -1.27 -13.60 -2.08
N ALA A 55 -2.16 -13.03 -1.25
CA ALA A 55 -2.25 -11.57 -1.07
C ALA A 55 -0.90 -10.96 -0.63
N ALA A 56 -0.12 -11.67 0.19
CA ALA A 56 1.19 -11.21 0.65
C ALA A 56 2.21 -11.04 -0.50
N ASP A 57 2.02 -11.76 -1.61
CA ASP A 57 2.93 -11.75 -2.77
C ASP A 57 2.48 -10.77 -3.87
N MET A 58 1.43 -9.97 -3.61
CA MET A 58 0.89 -9.00 -4.54
C MET A 58 1.36 -7.57 -4.21
N PRO A 59 2.43 -7.05 -4.85
CA PRO A 59 2.98 -5.73 -4.53
C PRO A 59 1.99 -4.57 -4.79
N GLY A 60 1.05 -4.76 -5.72
CA GLY A 60 0.02 -3.77 -6.04
C GLY A 60 -0.98 -3.51 -4.92
N LEU A 61 -1.10 -4.43 -3.95
CA LEU A 61 -2.00 -4.20 -2.81
C LEU A 61 -1.48 -3.08 -1.91
N ALA A 62 -0.18 -3.03 -1.63
CA ALA A 62 0.40 -2.01 -0.75
C ALA A 62 0.33 -0.61 -1.36
N SER A 63 0.61 -0.47 -2.65
CA SER A 63 0.73 0.83 -3.32
C SER A 63 -0.60 1.47 -3.74
N CYS A 64 -1.73 0.77 -3.71
CA CYS A 64 -3.01 1.31 -4.17
C CYS A 64 -3.55 2.43 -3.26
N LEU A 65 -3.86 3.59 -3.84
CA LEU A 65 -4.43 4.77 -3.14
C LEU A 65 -5.93 4.66 -2.84
N GLN A 66 -6.62 3.60 -3.27
CA GLN A 66 -8.07 3.43 -3.11
C GLN A 66 -8.92 4.56 -3.74
N CYS A 67 -8.43 5.24 -4.77
CA CYS A 67 -9.10 6.34 -5.45
C CYS A 67 -10.33 5.91 -6.25
N ARG A 68 -10.56 4.61 -6.47
CA ARG A 68 -11.68 3.97 -7.17
C ARG A 68 -11.77 4.26 -8.68
N SER A 69 -10.88 5.03 -9.29
CA SER A 69 -10.90 5.32 -10.73
C SER A 69 -10.94 4.06 -11.59
N CYS A 70 -10.21 3.02 -11.19
CA CYS A 70 -10.20 1.73 -11.89
C CYS A 70 -11.56 1.00 -11.88
N SER A 71 -12.32 1.08 -10.78
CA SER A 71 -13.65 0.49 -10.68
C SER A 71 -14.68 1.28 -11.49
N GLN A 72 -14.63 2.61 -11.41
CA GLN A 72 -15.59 3.50 -12.10
C GLN A 72 -15.48 3.42 -13.63
N THR A 73 -14.30 3.15 -14.16
CA THR A 73 -14.05 3.11 -15.62
C THR A 73 -14.04 1.71 -16.20
N CYS A 74 -14.29 0.68 -15.40
CA CYS A 74 -14.28 -0.70 -15.86
C CYS A 74 -15.50 -0.99 -16.74
N PRO A 75 -15.33 -1.29 -18.04
CA PRO A 75 -16.48 -1.58 -18.93
C PRO A 75 -17.16 -2.92 -18.61
N ALA A 76 -16.43 -3.83 -17.96
CA ALA A 76 -16.95 -5.12 -17.53
C ALA A 76 -17.55 -5.10 -16.10
N GLY A 77 -17.59 -3.94 -15.46
CA GLY A 77 -18.16 -3.78 -14.11
C GLY A 77 -17.36 -4.42 -12.98
N VAL A 78 -16.08 -4.69 -13.17
CA VAL A 78 -15.22 -5.23 -12.11
C VAL A 78 -14.97 -4.16 -11.04
N ASP A 79 -15.30 -4.43 -9.79
CA ASP A 79 -14.95 -3.55 -8.67
C ASP A 79 -13.52 -3.80 -8.20
N VAL A 80 -12.56 -3.30 -8.99
CA VAL A 80 -11.13 -3.51 -8.74
C VAL A 80 -10.68 -2.88 -7.42
N ALA A 81 -11.19 -1.69 -7.07
CA ALA A 81 -10.84 -1.04 -5.81
C ALA A 81 -11.38 -1.82 -4.60
N GLY A 82 -12.61 -2.33 -4.69
CA GLY A 82 -13.20 -3.21 -3.69
C GLY A 82 -12.45 -4.53 -3.56
N LEU A 83 -12.04 -5.12 -4.68
CA LEU A 83 -11.19 -6.32 -4.70
C LEU A 83 -9.90 -6.09 -3.93
N ILE A 84 -9.18 -5.01 -4.22
CA ILE A 84 -7.93 -4.65 -3.53
C ILE A 84 -8.18 -4.43 -2.03
N ALA A 85 -9.27 -3.75 -1.67
CA ALA A 85 -9.61 -3.49 -0.28
C ALA A 85 -9.86 -4.79 0.50
N ASP A 86 -10.57 -5.75 -0.11
CA ASP A 86 -10.85 -7.03 0.54
C ASP A 86 -9.64 -7.96 0.60
N LEU A 87 -8.81 -7.99 -0.45
CA LEU A 87 -7.55 -8.72 -0.44
C LEU A 87 -6.57 -8.19 0.61
N ARG A 88 -6.56 -6.87 0.86
CA ARG A 88 -5.75 -6.28 1.94
C ARG A 88 -6.13 -6.79 3.33
N LYS A 89 -7.38 -7.14 3.56
CA LYS A 89 -7.83 -7.74 4.84
C LYS A 89 -7.25 -9.13 5.10
N LEU A 90 -6.73 -9.78 4.07
CA LEU A 90 -6.04 -11.06 4.17
C LEU A 90 -4.55 -10.93 4.47
N LEU A 91 -4.01 -9.70 4.40
CA LEU A 91 -2.62 -9.44 4.78
C LEU A 91 -2.48 -9.51 6.30
N PRO A 92 -1.32 -9.97 6.81
CA PRO A 92 -1.02 -9.83 8.23
C PRO A 92 -1.04 -8.35 8.60
N GLU A 93 -1.48 -8.06 9.83
CA GLU A 93 -1.41 -6.68 10.33
C GLU A 93 0.06 -6.21 10.31
N PRO A 94 0.33 -5.02 9.75
CA PRO A 94 1.69 -4.50 9.71
C PRO A 94 2.21 -4.28 11.12
N VAL A 95 3.46 -4.64 11.36
CA VAL A 95 4.14 -4.37 12.62
C VAL A 95 4.19 -2.86 12.83
N GLN A 96 3.49 -2.38 13.84
CA GLN A 96 3.41 -0.96 14.16
C GLN A 96 4.63 -0.53 14.98
N LEU A 97 5.40 0.42 14.45
CA LEU A 97 6.46 1.07 15.21
C LEU A 97 5.85 2.07 16.19
N CYS A 98 6.37 2.09 17.39
CA CYS A 98 5.95 3.02 18.43
C CYS A 98 7.12 3.90 18.87
N CYS A 99 6.79 5.12 19.28
CA CYS A 99 7.77 6.04 19.84
C CYS A 99 8.40 5.45 21.11
N PRO A 100 9.72 5.28 21.19
CA PRO A 100 10.38 4.68 22.36
C PRO A 100 10.24 5.53 23.63
N ALA A 101 9.93 6.82 23.50
CA ALA A 101 9.82 7.73 24.64
C ALA A 101 8.41 7.81 25.23
N CYS A 102 7.34 7.54 24.48
CA CYS A 102 5.96 7.71 24.95
C CYS A 102 4.99 6.65 24.45
N GLY A 103 5.42 5.67 23.66
CA GLY A 103 4.59 4.59 23.15
C GLY A 103 3.60 5.01 22.05
N THR A 104 3.54 6.27 21.65
CA THR A 104 2.63 6.71 20.57
C THR A 104 2.92 5.96 19.28
N PRO A 105 1.91 5.35 18.63
CA PRO A 105 2.08 4.73 17.32
C PRO A 105 2.63 5.72 16.28
N LEU A 106 3.59 5.29 15.48
CA LEU A 106 4.22 6.09 14.42
C LEU A 106 3.71 5.62 13.07
N LEU A 107 4.48 4.77 12.41
CA LEU A 107 4.18 4.23 11.10
C LEU A 107 4.48 2.72 11.08
N PRO A 108 3.91 1.98 10.14
CA PRO A 108 4.25 0.58 9.95
C PRO A 108 5.73 0.39 9.63
N ALA A 109 6.31 -0.72 10.09
CA ALA A 109 7.75 -0.99 9.93
C ALA A 109 8.19 -1.11 8.46
N ASP A 110 7.31 -1.63 7.59
CA ASP A 110 7.54 -1.71 6.14
C ASP A 110 7.55 -0.33 5.47
N ALA A 111 6.70 0.59 5.90
CA ALA A 111 6.69 1.97 5.44
C ALA A 111 7.95 2.72 5.91
N GLU A 112 8.40 2.47 7.14
CA GLU A 112 9.68 3.02 7.65
C GLU A 112 10.86 2.52 6.82
N ALA A 113 10.94 1.21 6.58
CA ALA A 113 12.00 0.61 5.77
C ALA A 113 12.02 1.13 4.32
N TYR A 114 10.85 1.42 3.72
CA TYR A 114 10.75 2.04 2.42
C TYR A 114 11.27 3.48 2.43
N LEU A 115 10.82 4.30 3.39
CA LEU A 115 11.21 5.70 3.51
C LEU A 115 12.70 5.84 3.80
N SER A 116 13.27 4.99 4.66
CA SER A 116 14.70 4.98 4.97
C SER A 116 15.54 4.67 3.73
N ARG A 117 15.14 3.70 2.90
CA ARG A 117 15.82 3.41 1.64
C ARG A 117 15.73 4.57 0.63
N ALA A 118 14.57 5.20 0.53
CA ALA A 118 14.36 6.33 -0.37
C ALA A 118 15.15 7.58 0.09
N ALA A 119 15.23 7.83 1.39
CA ALA A 119 15.99 8.94 1.96
C ALA A 119 17.51 8.74 1.85
N ASN A 120 18.00 7.51 2.08
CA ASN A 120 19.43 7.21 2.05
C ASN A 120 20.04 7.24 0.63
N ALA A 121 19.23 7.27 -0.41
CA ALA A 121 19.70 7.44 -1.79
C ALA A 121 20.38 8.80 -2.06
N GLY A 122 20.43 9.73 -1.11
CA GLY A 122 21.06 11.04 -1.28
C GLY A 122 21.41 11.84 -0.01
N PHE A 123 21.15 11.31 1.19
CA PHE A 123 21.38 12.03 2.45
C PHE A 123 21.92 11.10 3.53
N GLU A 124 23.21 11.18 3.79
CA GLU A 124 23.81 10.74 5.06
C GLU A 124 23.49 11.77 6.16
N SER A 125 22.24 11.85 6.60
CA SER A 125 21.93 12.59 7.80
C SER A 125 21.64 11.57 8.92
N GLU A 126 22.42 11.65 9.97
CA GLU A 126 22.12 11.02 11.26
C GLU A 126 20.79 11.55 11.79
N LEU A 127 19.68 10.96 11.33
CA LEU A 127 18.34 11.30 11.84
C LEU A 127 18.16 10.69 13.23
N THR A 128 18.98 11.11 14.18
CA THR A 128 18.96 10.68 15.59
C THR A 128 17.57 10.80 16.23
N TYR A 129 16.68 11.62 15.63
CA TYR A 129 15.32 11.86 16.10
C TYR A 129 14.23 11.22 15.23
N ALA A 130 14.58 10.47 14.20
CA ALA A 130 13.60 9.90 13.26
C ALA A 130 12.64 8.90 13.95
N SER A 131 13.12 8.17 14.94
CA SER A 131 12.34 7.22 15.72
C SER A 131 11.39 7.85 16.77
N LEU A 132 11.45 9.15 16.99
CA LEU A 132 10.60 9.83 17.96
C LEU A 132 9.34 10.41 17.30
N CYS A 133 8.20 10.36 18.01
CA CYS A 133 7.01 11.09 17.60
C CYS A 133 7.25 12.61 17.60
N PRO A 134 6.45 13.40 16.85
CA PRO A 134 6.65 14.84 16.73
C PRO A 134 6.76 15.57 18.08
N SER A 135 5.96 15.17 19.06
CA SER A 135 5.96 15.79 20.40
C SER A 135 7.23 15.48 21.19
N CYS A 136 7.71 14.23 21.15
CA CYS A 136 8.94 13.84 21.82
C CYS A 136 10.17 14.39 21.13
N ARG A 137 10.18 14.43 19.80
CA ARG A 137 11.22 15.05 18.99
C ARG A 137 11.39 16.53 19.34
N ARG A 138 10.30 17.28 19.41
CA ARG A 138 10.31 18.69 19.79
C ARG A 138 10.87 18.89 21.20
N ARG A 139 10.45 18.07 22.18
CA ARG A 139 10.97 18.14 23.55
C ARG A 139 12.46 17.82 23.63
N ALA A 140 12.92 16.81 22.90
CA ALA A 140 14.34 16.45 22.85
C ALA A 140 15.19 17.57 22.25
N TYR A 141 14.72 18.19 21.14
CA TYR A 141 15.39 19.30 20.50
C TYR A 141 15.55 20.52 21.45
N VAL A 142 14.49 20.92 22.12
CA VAL A 142 14.52 22.06 23.07
C VAL A 142 15.47 21.78 24.26
N ARG A 143 15.51 20.52 24.73
CA ARG A 143 16.39 20.16 25.85
C ARG A 143 17.88 20.17 25.48
N ASN A 144 18.20 19.78 24.25
CA ASN A 144 19.60 19.72 23.80
C ASN A 144 20.17 21.05 23.32
N ASN A 145 19.31 22.07 23.15
CA ASN A 145 19.72 23.42 22.71
C ASN A 145 19.59 24.48 23.83
N ARG A 146 19.53 24.06 25.10
CA ARG A 146 19.65 24.91 26.28
C ARG A 146 21.00 24.65 26.94
#